data_18f5411c8198d3f306bdefb76d15fde4
#
_entry.id   18f5411c8198d3f306bdefb76d15fde4
#
_cell.length_a   1.000
_cell.length_b   1.000
_cell.length_c   1.000
_cell.angle_alpha   90.00
_cell.angle_beta   90.00
_cell.angle_gamma   90.00
#
_symmetry.space_group_name_H-M   'P 1'
#
loop_
_entity.id
_entity.type
_entity.pdbx_description
1 polymer ?
#
loop_
_entity_poly.entity_id
_entity_poly.type
_entity_poly.pdbx_seq_one_letter_code
_entity_poly.pdbx_strand_id
1 'polypeptide(L)'
;LEGVYYTATNIYATPTTLSGITFNFLMSLSGGLLAGYLVSKGDPFWTYSSGLAGIITASAGNDLYHPLQAMIIGAIGVYVAYKMHYWVERKFKIDDAVGAVAVHGYAGVVGLIICGFMLWGYPSSGYEGYAAINPVGMIIGAVIMFGLLGFLPGYIIAKILNGMGRLRIPKEVEIAGLDFNYMEAAKADEDAVAADQK
;
A
#
# COMPACT_ATOMS: atom_id res chain seq x y z
N LEU A 1 -4.90 -13.51 -7.82
CA LEU A 1 -6.04 -12.80 -8.42
C LEU A 1 -7.24 -13.02 -7.53
N GLU A 2 -7.65 -11.99 -6.86
CA GLU A 2 -8.80 -11.98 -5.98
C GLU A 2 -10.05 -12.43 -6.74
N GLY A 3 -10.90 -13.24 -6.08
CA GLY A 3 -12.19 -13.65 -6.62
C GLY A 3 -12.17 -14.57 -7.84
N VAL A 4 -11.02 -14.99 -8.34
CA VAL A 4 -10.94 -15.93 -9.48
C VAL A 4 -11.67 -17.25 -9.19
N TYR A 5 -11.76 -17.60 -7.93
CA TYR A 5 -12.39 -18.84 -7.47
C TYR A 5 -13.87 -18.69 -7.09
N TYR A 6 -14.37 -17.45 -7.06
CA TYR A 6 -15.79 -17.22 -6.84
C TYR A 6 -16.58 -17.55 -8.10
N THR A 7 -17.21 -18.66 -8.12
CA THR A 7 -18.15 -19.05 -9.20
C THR A 7 -19.52 -18.42 -9.02
N ALA A 8 -19.72 -17.67 -7.96
CA ALA A 8 -21.03 -17.30 -7.56
C ALA A 8 -21.37 -15.88 -7.94
N THR A 9 -22.45 -15.77 -8.34
CA THR A 9 -23.63 -15.10 -7.79
C THR A 9 -23.45 -13.63 -7.54
N ASN A 10 -24.43 -12.89 -7.91
CA ASN A 10 -24.57 -11.46 -7.68
C ASN A 10 -24.44 -11.12 -6.19
N ILE A 11 -23.36 -10.47 -5.83
CA ILE A 11 -23.22 -9.81 -4.53
C ILE A 11 -23.46 -8.33 -4.77
N TYR A 12 -24.31 -7.71 -4.00
CA TYR A 12 -24.78 -6.33 -4.26
C TYR A 12 -25.27 -6.10 -5.71
N ALA A 13 -25.95 -7.08 -6.31
CA ALA A 13 -26.42 -7.06 -7.69
C ALA A 13 -25.31 -6.96 -8.76
N THR A 14 -24.06 -7.19 -8.40
CA THR A 14 -22.93 -7.28 -9.33
C THR A 14 -22.35 -8.70 -9.35
N PRO A 15 -22.08 -9.26 -10.53
CA PRO A 15 -21.43 -10.58 -10.60
C PRO A 15 -19.97 -10.48 -10.13
N THR A 16 -19.57 -11.43 -9.31
CA THR A 16 -18.16 -11.58 -8.92
C THR A 16 -17.39 -12.19 -10.08
N THR A 17 -16.86 -11.34 -10.93
CA THR A 17 -16.12 -11.71 -12.14
C THR A 17 -14.77 -10.99 -12.17
N LEU A 18 -13.84 -11.47 -12.99
CA LEU A 18 -12.57 -10.77 -13.22
C LEU A 18 -12.80 -9.33 -13.70
N SER A 19 -13.80 -9.13 -14.57
CA SER A 19 -14.17 -7.78 -15.02
C SER A 19 -14.69 -6.91 -13.88
N GLY A 20 -15.49 -7.47 -12.97
CA GLY A 20 -16.00 -6.77 -11.79
C GLY A 20 -14.86 -6.37 -10.84
N ILE A 21 -13.92 -7.25 -10.58
CA ILE A 21 -12.73 -6.99 -9.77
C ILE A 21 -11.89 -5.88 -10.41
N THR A 22 -11.62 -5.98 -11.72
CA THR A 22 -10.85 -4.95 -12.45
C THR A 22 -11.55 -3.59 -12.37
N PHE A 23 -12.88 -3.56 -12.51
CA PHE A 23 -13.64 -2.33 -12.38
C PHE A 23 -13.56 -1.75 -10.97
N ASN A 24 -13.66 -2.58 -9.94
CA ASN A 24 -13.49 -2.16 -8.55
C ASN A 24 -12.07 -1.62 -8.27
N PHE A 25 -11.05 -2.20 -8.88
CA PHE A 25 -9.69 -1.66 -8.85
C PHE A 25 -9.65 -0.24 -9.41
N LEU A 26 -10.23 0.00 -10.58
CA LEU A 26 -10.28 1.32 -11.19
C LEU A 26 -11.10 2.32 -10.37
N MET A 27 -12.17 1.86 -9.75
CA MET A 27 -13.00 2.70 -8.87
C MET A 27 -12.25 3.10 -7.59
N SER A 28 -11.57 2.15 -6.94
CA SER A 28 -10.77 2.43 -5.74
C SER A 28 -9.53 3.29 -6.06
N LEU A 29 -8.89 3.07 -7.22
CA LEU A 29 -7.84 3.93 -7.76
C LEU A 29 -8.34 5.36 -7.89
N SER A 30 -9.47 5.54 -8.57
CA SER A 30 -10.06 6.86 -8.84
C SER A 30 -10.47 7.57 -7.55
N GLY A 31 -11.09 6.86 -6.61
CA GLY A 31 -11.42 7.38 -5.28
C GLY A 31 -10.17 7.79 -4.50
N GLY A 32 -9.12 6.98 -4.58
CA GLY A 32 -7.83 7.29 -3.97
C GLY A 32 -7.18 8.54 -4.55
N LEU A 33 -7.04 8.63 -5.88
CA LEU A 33 -6.47 9.80 -6.56
C LEU A 33 -7.22 11.08 -6.22
N LEU A 34 -8.54 11.05 -6.28
CA LEU A 34 -9.39 12.20 -5.94
C LEU A 34 -9.19 12.63 -4.48
N ALA A 35 -9.24 11.68 -3.55
CA ALA A 35 -9.03 11.97 -2.14
C ALA A 35 -7.63 12.52 -1.87
N GLY A 36 -6.59 11.93 -2.48
CA GLY A 36 -5.21 12.39 -2.36
C GLY A 36 -5.03 13.82 -2.84
N TYR A 37 -5.56 14.14 -4.01
CA TYR A 37 -5.56 15.50 -4.53
C TYR A 37 -6.23 16.50 -3.58
N LEU A 38 -7.41 16.16 -3.08
CA LEU A 38 -8.19 17.05 -2.20
C LEU A 38 -7.50 17.25 -0.83
N VAL A 39 -7.04 16.17 -0.18
CA VAL A 39 -6.45 16.27 1.17
C VAL A 39 -5.08 16.91 1.17
N SER A 40 -4.31 16.75 0.10
CA SER A 40 -2.98 17.30 -0.07
C SER A 40 -2.97 18.68 -0.75
N LYS A 41 -4.14 19.15 -1.20
CA LYS A 41 -4.30 20.40 -1.98
C LYS A 41 -3.49 20.39 -3.27
N GLY A 42 -3.43 19.25 -3.94
CA GLY A 42 -2.76 19.08 -5.23
C GLY A 42 -1.26 18.79 -5.14
N ASP A 43 -0.75 18.39 -3.99
CA ASP A 43 0.63 17.91 -3.89
C ASP A 43 0.86 16.73 -4.84
N PRO A 44 1.87 16.77 -5.74
CA PRO A 44 2.07 15.72 -6.74
C PRO A 44 2.34 14.34 -6.15
N PHE A 45 3.16 14.28 -5.10
CA PHE A 45 3.50 13.00 -4.45
C PHE A 45 2.23 12.31 -3.94
N TRP A 46 1.43 13.03 -3.13
CA TRP A 46 0.19 12.47 -2.60
C TRP A 46 -0.88 12.25 -3.66
N THR A 47 -0.97 13.12 -4.65
CA THR A 47 -1.95 12.94 -5.72
C THR A 47 -1.75 11.61 -6.44
N TYR A 48 -0.51 11.25 -6.79
CA TYR A 48 -0.25 10.00 -7.52
C TYR A 48 -0.16 8.78 -6.60
N SER A 49 0.54 8.87 -5.47
CA SER A 49 0.70 7.74 -4.53
C SER A 49 -0.63 7.30 -3.92
N SER A 50 -1.59 8.21 -3.80
CA SER A 50 -2.91 7.93 -3.25
C SER A 50 -3.74 6.97 -4.08
N GLY A 51 -3.51 6.89 -5.38
CA GLY A 51 -4.18 5.89 -6.22
C GLY A 51 -3.84 4.47 -5.75
N LEU A 52 -2.57 4.22 -5.49
CA LEU A 52 -2.12 2.93 -4.95
C LEU A 52 -2.66 2.68 -3.54
N ALA A 53 -2.62 3.68 -2.67
CA ALA A 53 -3.20 3.56 -1.32
C ALA A 53 -4.71 3.24 -1.37
N GLY A 54 -5.45 3.83 -2.31
CA GLY A 54 -6.86 3.53 -2.54
C GLY A 54 -7.10 2.08 -2.94
N ILE A 55 -6.33 1.57 -3.89
CA ILE A 55 -6.37 0.16 -4.31
C ILE A 55 -6.09 -0.75 -3.11
N ILE A 56 -5.01 -0.50 -2.39
CA ILE A 56 -4.60 -1.32 -1.24
C ILE A 56 -5.69 -1.36 -0.17
N THR A 57 -6.32 -0.22 0.11
CA THR A 57 -7.41 -0.17 1.09
C THR A 57 -8.60 -1.03 0.67
N ALA A 58 -8.97 -1.02 -0.59
CA ALA A 58 -10.11 -1.78 -1.08
C ALA A 58 -9.79 -3.25 -1.36
N SER A 59 -8.51 -3.63 -1.48
CA SER A 59 -8.08 -4.96 -1.94
C SER A 59 -8.68 -6.12 -1.16
N ALA A 60 -8.88 -5.95 0.15
CA ALA A 60 -9.42 -7.02 1.00
C ALA A 60 -10.84 -7.49 0.63
N GLY A 61 -11.59 -6.71 -0.14
CA GLY A 61 -12.96 -7.04 -0.53
C GLY A 61 -13.30 -6.63 -1.96
N ASN A 62 -12.32 -6.38 -2.80
CA ASN A 62 -12.53 -5.91 -4.17
C ASN A 62 -13.34 -6.87 -5.04
N ASP A 63 -13.34 -8.15 -4.71
CA ASP A 63 -14.15 -9.19 -5.35
C ASP A 63 -15.62 -9.17 -4.93
N LEU A 64 -15.93 -8.53 -3.80
CA LEU A 64 -17.26 -8.52 -3.19
C LEU A 64 -17.92 -7.14 -3.12
N TYR A 65 -17.13 -6.07 -3.18
CA TYR A 65 -17.66 -4.72 -3.08
C TYR A 65 -18.47 -4.32 -4.31
N HIS A 66 -19.49 -3.49 -4.06
CA HIS A 66 -20.07 -2.68 -5.13
C HIS A 66 -19.05 -1.61 -5.58
N PRO A 67 -18.99 -1.25 -6.88
CA PRO A 67 -18.01 -0.28 -7.39
C PRO A 67 -17.97 1.06 -6.64
N LEU A 68 -19.13 1.59 -6.25
CA LEU A 68 -19.19 2.82 -5.44
C LEU A 68 -18.63 2.62 -4.03
N GLN A 69 -18.80 1.43 -3.45
CA GLN A 69 -18.16 1.11 -2.16
C GLN A 69 -16.66 1.08 -2.29
N ALA A 70 -16.13 0.42 -3.32
CA ALA A 70 -14.68 0.38 -3.59
C ALA A 70 -14.10 1.80 -3.73
N MET A 71 -14.76 2.68 -4.45
CA MET A 71 -14.38 4.08 -4.61
C MET A 71 -14.33 4.82 -3.26
N ILE A 72 -15.39 4.71 -2.46
CA ILE A 72 -15.48 5.39 -1.16
C ILE A 72 -14.48 4.81 -0.17
N ILE A 73 -14.32 3.48 -0.13
CA ILE A 73 -13.36 2.80 0.73
C ILE A 73 -11.93 3.25 0.39
N GLY A 74 -11.58 3.31 -0.90
CA GLY A 74 -10.31 3.83 -1.36
C GLY A 74 -10.06 5.26 -0.89
N ALA A 75 -11.05 6.14 -0.99
CA ALA A 75 -10.95 7.52 -0.53
C ALA A 75 -10.76 7.64 0.99
N ILE A 76 -11.49 6.83 1.78
CA ILE A 76 -11.36 6.81 3.25
C ILE A 76 -9.95 6.34 3.65
N GLY A 77 -9.46 5.25 3.03
CA GLY A 77 -8.12 4.73 3.32
C GLY A 77 -7.03 5.74 3.05
N VAL A 78 -7.12 6.47 1.95
CA VAL A 78 -6.18 7.55 1.60
C VAL A 78 -6.21 8.67 2.64
N TYR A 79 -7.38 9.10 3.06
CA TYR A 79 -7.49 10.12 4.10
C TYR A 79 -6.77 9.70 5.40
N VAL A 80 -6.98 8.45 5.83
CA VAL A 80 -6.34 7.93 7.04
C VAL A 80 -4.83 7.78 6.83
N ALA A 81 -4.38 7.21 5.70
CA ALA A 81 -2.97 7.05 5.38
C ALA A 81 -2.24 8.39 5.36
N TYR A 82 -2.81 9.41 4.73
CA TYR A 82 -2.29 10.77 4.71
C TYR A 82 -2.10 11.36 6.12
N LYS A 83 -3.11 11.24 6.98
CA LYS A 83 -3.03 11.74 8.36
C LYS A 83 -2.02 10.98 9.21
N MET A 84 -1.99 9.65 9.07
CA MET A 84 -1.09 8.78 9.82
C MET A 84 0.38 8.99 9.41
N HIS A 85 0.66 9.19 8.12
CA HIS A 85 2.00 9.50 7.64
C HIS A 85 2.62 10.68 8.41
N TYR A 86 2.00 11.83 8.36
CA TYR A 86 2.51 13.01 9.06
C TYR A 86 2.47 12.90 10.57
N TRP A 87 1.53 12.12 11.13
CA TRP A 87 1.50 11.89 12.57
C TRP A 87 2.71 11.04 13.02
N VAL A 88 3.04 9.98 12.29
CA VAL A 88 4.18 9.10 12.60
C VAL A 88 5.50 9.84 12.43
N GLU A 89 5.68 10.60 11.36
CA GLU A 89 6.87 11.42 11.16
C GLU A 89 7.09 12.39 12.33
N ARG A 90 6.06 13.13 12.71
CA ARG A 90 6.16 14.10 13.82
C ARG A 90 6.37 13.44 15.17
N LYS A 91 5.67 12.33 15.44
CA LYS A 91 5.65 11.66 16.74
C LYS A 91 6.87 10.80 16.98
N PHE A 92 7.26 10.02 16.00
CA PHE A 92 8.30 9.00 16.14
C PHE A 92 9.59 9.35 15.40
N LYS A 93 9.61 10.44 14.63
CA LYS A 93 10.76 10.88 13.83
C LYS A 93 11.22 9.79 12.84
N ILE A 94 10.25 9.04 12.31
CA ILE A 94 10.47 8.05 11.27
C ILE A 94 10.21 8.73 9.93
N ASP A 95 11.22 8.73 9.08
CA ASP A 95 11.11 9.22 7.71
C ASP A 95 10.54 8.11 6.82
N ASP A 96 9.33 8.34 6.30
CA ASP A 96 8.67 7.49 5.32
C ASP A 96 8.72 8.18 3.94
N ALA A 97 9.95 8.40 3.46
CA ALA A 97 10.27 9.26 2.32
C ALA A 97 9.45 8.98 1.05
N VAL A 98 9.10 7.71 0.80
CA VAL A 98 8.27 7.30 -0.34
C VAL A 98 6.84 6.92 0.06
N GLY A 99 6.47 7.15 1.31
CA GLY A 99 5.14 6.82 1.82
C GLY A 99 4.84 5.32 1.88
N ALA A 100 5.85 4.45 1.85
CA ALA A 100 5.65 3.00 1.80
C ALA A 100 4.87 2.49 3.02
N VAL A 101 5.21 2.97 4.22
CA VAL A 101 4.48 2.59 5.44
C VAL A 101 3.05 3.13 5.40
N ALA A 102 2.86 4.36 4.95
CA ALA A 102 1.53 4.96 4.84
C ALA A 102 0.66 4.21 3.84
N VAL A 103 1.17 4.00 2.62
CA VAL A 103 0.43 3.41 1.50
C VAL A 103 0.15 1.92 1.72
N HIS A 104 1.11 1.14 2.20
CA HIS A 104 0.94 -0.30 2.39
C HIS A 104 0.51 -0.67 3.81
N GLY A 105 1.11 -0.07 4.82
CA GLY A 105 0.81 -0.36 6.22
C GLY A 105 -0.54 0.19 6.67
N TYR A 106 -0.66 1.51 6.74
CA TYR A 106 -1.89 2.12 7.30
C TYR A 106 -3.09 1.91 6.39
N ALA A 107 -2.96 2.09 5.08
CA ALA A 107 -4.05 1.85 4.14
C ALA A 107 -4.49 0.39 4.16
N GLY A 108 -3.54 -0.57 4.22
CA GLY A 108 -3.85 -1.99 4.30
C GLY A 108 -4.58 -2.40 5.58
N VAL A 109 -4.11 -1.93 6.74
CA VAL A 109 -4.78 -2.20 8.04
C VAL A 109 -6.20 -1.63 8.05
N VAL A 110 -6.35 -0.39 7.60
CA VAL A 110 -7.68 0.25 7.51
C VAL A 110 -8.59 -0.53 6.56
N GLY A 111 -8.06 -0.99 5.43
CA GLY A 111 -8.80 -1.80 4.47
C GLY A 111 -9.33 -3.09 5.06
N LEU A 112 -8.51 -3.83 5.81
CA LEU A 112 -8.93 -5.05 6.50
C LEU A 112 -10.02 -4.78 7.53
N ILE A 113 -9.89 -3.70 8.31
CA ILE A 113 -10.92 -3.32 9.29
C ILE A 113 -12.23 -2.98 8.60
N ILE A 114 -12.20 -2.14 7.57
CA ILE A 114 -13.40 -1.76 6.81
C ILE A 114 -14.04 -3.00 6.18
N CYS A 115 -13.24 -3.88 5.57
CA CYS A 115 -13.72 -5.13 4.99
C CYS A 115 -14.48 -5.97 6.02
N GLY A 116 -13.95 -6.11 7.23
CA GLY A 116 -14.59 -6.87 8.30
C GLY A 116 -16.00 -6.39 8.65
N PHE A 117 -16.22 -5.08 8.62
CA PHE A 117 -17.53 -4.49 8.90
C PHE A 117 -18.45 -4.47 7.66
N MET A 118 -17.92 -4.09 6.51
CA MET A 118 -18.72 -3.92 5.28
C MET A 118 -19.20 -5.25 4.70
N LEU A 119 -18.40 -6.30 4.84
CA LEU A 119 -18.68 -7.63 4.30
C LEU A 119 -19.01 -8.64 5.41
N TRP A 120 -19.45 -8.18 6.56
CA TRP A 120 -19.79 -9.05 7.68
C TRP A 120 -20.85 -10.08 7.30
N GLY A 121 -20.53 -11.37 7.51
CA GLY A 121 -21.42 -12.48 7.18
C GLY A 121 -21.27 -13.03 5.76
N TYR A 122 -20.53 -12.34 4.89
CA TYR A 122 -20.19 -12.87 3.58
C TYR A 122 -19.16 -14.01 3.68
N PRO A 123 -19.16 -14.95 2.74
CA PRO A 123 -18.17 -16.03 2.72
C PRO A 123 -16.77 -15.44 2.48
N SER A 124 -15.78 -15.90 3.26
CA SER A 124 -14.39 -15.49 3.10
C SER A 124 -13.66 -16.22 1.97
N SER A 125 -14.29 -17.22 1.38
CA SER A 125 -13.78 -18.00 0.25
C SER A 125 -14.93 -18.54 -0.58
N GLY A 126 -14.67 -18.81 -1.87
CA GLY A 126 -15.59 -19.52 -2.76
C GLY A 126 -15.69 -21.03 -2.48
N TYR A 127 -14.84 -21.54 -1.60
CA TYR A 127 -14.86 -22.96 -1.19
C TYR A 127 -15.70 -23.16 0.07
N GLU A 128 -16.30 -24.34 0.20
CA GLU A 128 -17.04 -24.73 1.40
C GLU A 128 -16.12 -24.87 2.62
N GLY A 129 -16.66 -24.66 3.81
CA GLY A 129 -15.96 -24.87 5.08
C GLY A 129 -15.14 -23.68 5.59
N TYR A 130 -15.07 -22.57 4.85
CA TYR A 130 -14.44 -21.36 5.33
C TYR A 130 -15.36 -20.51 6.19
N ALA A 131 -14.78 -19.85 7.20
CA ALA A 131 -15.54 -18.96 8.09
C ALA A 131 -16.04 -17.73 7.32
N ALA A 132 -17.18 -17.21 7.75
CA ALA A 132 -17.66 -15.92 7.25
C ALA A 132 -16.77 -14.76 7.67
N ILE A 133 -16.67 -13.76 6.82
CA ILE A 133 -15.98 -12.50 7.14
C ILE A 133 -16.64 -11.88 8.37
N ASN A 134 -15.82 -11.43 9.31
CA ASN A 134 -16.29 -10.72 10.49
C ASN A 134 -15.22 -9.73 11.01
N PRO A 135 -15.63 -8.65 11.71
CA PRO A 135 -14.70 -7.62 12.16
C PRO A 135 -13.57 -8.13 13.05
N VAL A 136 -13.89 -9.05 13.97
CA VAL A 136 -12.91 -9.56 14.92
C VAL A 136 -11.84 -10.39 14.21
N GLY A 137 -12.26 -11.29 13.32
CA GLY A 137 -11.34 -12.09 12.50
C GLY A 137 -10.43 -11.23 11.64
N MET A 138 -10.98 -10.19 11.02
CA MET A 138 -10.20 -9.28 10.16
C MET A 138 -9.21 -8.44 10.97
N ILE A 139 -9.57 -7.98 12.17
CA ILE A 139 -8.64 -7.25 13.06
C ILE A 139 -7.52 -8.17 13.53
N ILE A 140 -7.84 -9.40 13.98
CA ILE A 140 -6.83 -10.38 14.38
C ILE A 140 -5.92 -10.72 13.20
N GLY A 141 -6.50 -10.94 12.01
CA GLY A 141 -5.74 -11.17 10.77
C GLY A 141 -4.80 -10.01 10.45
N ALA A 142 -5.25 -8.76 10.60
CA ALA A 142 -4.41 -7.58 10.41
C ALA A 142 -3.21 -7.58 11.38
N VAL A 143 -3.44 -7.86 12.66
CA VAL A 143 -2.35 -7.92 13.67
C VAL A 143 -1.34 -9.02 13.32
N ILE A 144 -1.82 -10.20 12.92
CA ILE A 144 -0.94 -11.31 12.51
C ILE A 144 -0.15 -10.94 11.26
N MET A 145 -0.81 -10.46 10.22
CA MET A 145 -0.17 -10.17 8.94
C MET A 145 0.84 -9.02 9.04
N PHE A 146 0.44 -7.89 9.62
CA PHE A 146 1.32 -6.73 9.70
C PHE A 146 2.30 -6.79 10.87
N GLY A 147 1.88 -7.28 12.04
CA GLY A 147 2.72 -7.34 13.22
C GLY A 147 3.67 -8.54 13.21
N LEU A 148 3.10 -9.74 13.12
CA LEU A 148 3.88 -10.97 13.28
C LEU A 148 4.60 -11.38 12.00
N LEU A 149 3.92 -11.34 10.86
CA LEU A 149 4.49 -11.86 9.60
C LEU A 149 5.20 -10.78 8.76
N GLY A 150 4.84 -9.51 8.92
CA GLY A 150 5.50 -8.39 8.23
C GLY A 150 6.55 -7.70 9.09
N PHE A 151 6.12 -7.03 10.16
CA PHE A 151 7.01 -6.19 10.96
C PHE A 151 8.12 -6.98 11.67
N LEU A 152 7.79 -8.09 12.34
CA LEU A 152 8.77 -8.83 13.12
C LEU A 152 9.93 -9.39 12.29
N PRO A 153 9.71 -10.13 11.18
CA PRO A 153 10.80 -10.59 10.33
C PRO A 153 11.58 -9.43 9.71
N GLY A 154 10.88 -8.39 9.23
CA GLY A 154 11.53 -7.20 8.67
C GLY A 154 12.45 -6.52 9.68
N TYR A 155 12.00 -6.36 10.92
CA TYR A 155 12.78 -5.79 12.00
C TYR A 155 14.03 -6.63 12.33
N ILE A 156 13.87 -7.98 12.40
CA ILE A 156 15.00 -8.89 12.66
C ILE A 156 16.04 -8.78 11.54
N ILE A 157 15.63 -8.82 10.28
CA ILE A 157 16.53 -8.68 9.13
C ILE A 157 17.23 -7.32 9.15
N ALA A 158 16.49 -6.24 9.40
CA ALA A 158 17.06 -4.90 9.51
C ALA A 158 18.11 -4.81 10.63
N LYS A 159 17.87 -5.44 11.78
CA LYS A 159 18.83 -5.50 12.89
C LYS A 159 20.11 -6.25 12.51
N ILE A 160 19.98 -7.38 11.80
CA ILE A 160 21.14 -8.15 11.31
C ILE A 160 21.95 -7.30 10.33
N LEU A 161 21.32 -6.70 9.33
CA LEU A 161 21.99 -5.85 8.34
C LEU A 161 22.64 -4.63 8.98
N ASN A 162 22.00 -4.03 9.96
CA ASN A 162 22.58 -2.91 10.71
C ASN A 162 23.82 -3.35 11.49
N GLY A 163 23.78 -4.51 12.14
CA GLY A 163 24.94 -5.07 12.81
C GLY A 163 26.13 -5.38 11.88
N MET A 164 25.82 -5.69 10.62
CA MET A 164 26.82 -5.90 9.56
C MET A 164 27.31 -4.58 8.90
N GLY A 165 26.78 -3.42 9.29
CA GLY A 165 27.07 -2.13 8.66
C GLY A 165 26.54 -1.99 7.22
N ARG A 166 25.54 -2.79 6.83
CA ARG A 166 25.01 -2.85 5.47
C ARG A 166 23.59 -2.30 5.32
N LEU A 167 23.01 -1.77 6.40
CA LEU A 167 21.62 -1.27 6.36
C LEU A 167 21.54 0.14 5.78
N ARG A 168 22.54 0.98 6.06
CA ARG A 168 22.55 2.38 5.67
C ARG A 168 23.75 2.72 4.79
N ILE A 169 23.51 3.59 3.83
CA ILE A 169 24.57 4.25 3.08
C ILE A 169 25.31 5.27 3.95
N PRO A 170 26.52 5.71 3.58
CA PRO A 170 27.22 6.80 4.28
C PRO A 170 26.34 8.06 4.36
N LYS A 171 26.46 8.77 5.48
CA LYS A 171 25.60 9.94 5.76
C LYS A 171 25.78 11.05 4.71
N GLU A 172 26.98 11.22 4.22
CA GLU A 172 27.33 12.20 3.20
C GLU A 172 26.61 11.91 1.88
N VAL A 173 26.53 10.63 1.50
CA VAL A 173 25.81 10.16 0.31
C VAL A 173 24.29 10.32 0.49
N GLU A 174 23.78 10.04 1.69
CA GLU A 174 22.37 10.22 2.03
C GLU A 174 21.96 11.69 1.91
N ILE A 175 22.80 12.61 2.39
CA ILE A 175 22.54 14.07 2.32
C ILE A 175 22.62 14.60 0.90
N ALA A 176 23.61 14.15 0.13
CA ALA A 176 23.78 14.55 -1.27
C ALA A 176 22.68 14.00 -2.20
N GLY A 177 22.08 12.87 -1.83
CA GLY A 177 21.14 12.12 -2.64
C GLY A 177 21.83 11.06 -3.51
N LEU A 178 21.21 9.89 -3.60
CA LEU A 178 21.75 8.77 -4.39
C LEU A 178 21.86 9.11 -5.88
N ASP A 179 20.87 9.78 -6.42
CA ASP A 179 20.82 10.14 -7.84
C ASP A 179 22.00 11.04 -8.23
N PHE A 180 22.34 11.98 -7.35
CA PHE A 180 23.51 12.86 -7.56
C PHE A 180 24.80 12.08 -7.63
N ASN A 181 25.03 11.12 -6.73
CA ASN A 181 26.23 10.29 -6.72
C ASN A 181 26.33 9.38 -7.96
N TYR A 182 25.19 8.83 -8.43
CA TYR A 182 25.19 8.04 -9.66
C TYR A 182 25.47 8.88 -10.89
N MET A 183 24.95 10.10 -10.97
CA MET A 183 25.22 11.03 -12.06
C MET A 183 26.69 11.47 -12.10
N GLU A 184 27.32 11.74 -10.95
CA GLU A 184 28.74 12.06 -10.89
C GLU A 184 29.63 10.88 -11.29
N ALA A 185 29.30 9.66 -10.82
CA ALA A 185 30.02 8.45 -11.22
C ALA A 185 29.91 8.17 -12.71
N ALA A 186 28.73 8.27 -13.29
CA ALA A 186 28.49 8.08 -14.72
C ALA A 186 29.26 9.11 -15.56
N LYS A 187 29.28 10.37 -15.13
CA LYS A 187 30.05 11.43 -15.79
C LYS A 187 31.58 11.19 -15.71
N ALA A 188 32.06 10.74 -14.58
CA ALA A 188 33.48 10.39 -14.41
C ALA A 188 33.89 9.23 -15.32
N ASP A 189 33.03 8.23 -15.49
CA ASP A 189 33.25 7.11 -16.42
C ASP A 189 33.25 7.58 -17.88
N GLU A 190 32.34 8.47 -18.28
CA GLU A 190 32.32 9.08 -19.62
C GLU A 190 33.59 9.90 -19.91
N ASP A 191 34.04 10.71 -18.95
CA ASP A 191 35.25 11.51 -19.06
C ASP A 191 36.52 10.62 -19.16
N ALA A 192 36.55 9.51 -18.41
CA ALA A 192 37.65 8.54 -18.48
C ALA A 192 37.73 7.84 -19.85
N VAL A 193 36.56 7.40 -20.38
CA VAL A 193 36.50 6.81 -21.74
C VAL A 193 36.91 7.81 -22.83
N ALA A 194 36.49 9.06 -22.69
CA ALA A 194 36.85 10.11 -23.65
C ALA A 194 38.35 10.47 -23.61
N ALA A 195 38.99 10.31 -22.45
CA ALA A 195 40.45 10.51 -22.29
C ALA A 195 41.28 9.39 -22.92
N ASP A 196 40.80 8.15 -22.89
CA ASP A 196 41.47 6.97 -23.43
C ASP A 196 41.41 6.89 -24.98
N GLN A 197 40.52 7.69 -25.60
CA GLN A 197 40.35 7.78 -27.04
C GLN A 197 41.18 8.90 -27.70
N LYS A 198 41.94 9.65 -26.94
CA LYS A 198 42.85 10.71 -27.42
C LYS A 198 44.33 10.26 -27.39
#